data_f258ff5ec3187b6731d70e3a94bd74e0
#
_entry.id   f258ff5ec3187b6731d70e3a94bd74e0
#
_cell.length_a   1.000
_cell.length_b   1.000
_cell.length_c   1.000
_cell.angle_alpha   90.00
_cell.angle_beta   90.00
_cell.angle_gamma   90.00
#
_symmetry.space_group_name_H-M   'P 1'
#
loop_
_entity.id
_entity.type
_entity.pdbx_description
1 polymer ?
#
loop_
_entity_poly.entity_id
_entity_poly.type
_entity_poly.pdbx_seq_one_letter_code
_entity_poly.pdbx_strand_id
1 'polypeptide(L)'
;MFDLVADVGRYGEFLPWVSAVRVRSNSESEMVADLIVGFKALKESFTSRVSKDRPHRVYVEYLDGPLKYLHNEWLFADAEGGCSVSFSVDFAFRNRIFEAIAGQYFDKALRKMTDAFEARAAALYGVAPGISSSSATNAA
;
A
#
# COMPACT_ATOMS: atom_id res chain seq x y z
N MET A 1 7.91 -6.85 9.98
CA MET A 1 7.03 -6.46 8.83
C MET A 1 6.08 -5.33 9.17
N PHE A 2 5.44 -5.36 10.33
CA PHE A 2 4.53 -4.28 10.75
C PHE A 2 5.20 -2.89 10.65
N ASP A 3 6.39 -2.74 11.22
CA ASP A 3 7.10 -1.46 11.21
C ASP A 3 7.43 -0.98 9.80
N LEU A 4 7.81 -1.89 8.91
CA LEU A 4 8.08 -1.56 7.52
C LEU A 4 6.82 -1.04 6.80
N VAL A 5 5.70 -1.71 6.96
CA VAL A 5 4.43 -1.33 6.31
C VAL A 5 3.85 -0.06 6.93
N ALA A 6 3.97 0.12 8.24
CA ALA A 6 3.47 1.30 8.94
C ALA A 6 4.30 2.56 8.66
N ASP A 7 5.55 2.42 8.23
CA ASP A 7 6.46 3.54 7.97
C ASP A 7 6.25 4.11 6.56
N VAL A 8 5.07 4.65 6.33
CA VAL A 8 4.64 5.18 5.03
C VAL A 8 5.56 6.30 4.54
N GLY A 9 6.12 7.09 5.45
CA GLY A 9 7.03 8.19 5.10
C GLY A 9 8.27 7.74 4.31
N ARG A 10 8.64 6.47 4.41
CA ARG A 10 9.80 5.90 3.71
C ARG A 10 9.46 5.12 2.44
N TYR A 11 8.20 5.09 2.03
CA TYR A 11 7.80 4.35 0.83
C TYR A 11 8.50 4.83 -0.44
N GLY A 12 8.82 6.11 -0.54
CA GLY A 12 9.57 6.65 -1.68
C GLY A 12 10.97 6.09 -1.83
N GLU A 13 11.55 5.48 -0.78
CA GLU A 13 12.90 4.90 -0.83
C GLU A 13 12.96 3.58 -1.61
N PHE A 14 11.84 2.84 -1.70
CA PHE A 14 11.85 1.51 -2.33
C PHE A 14 10.68 1.25 -3.28
N LEU A 15 9.66 2.12 -3.33
CA LEU A 15 8.58 2.03 -4.29
C LEU A 15 8.81 3.05 -5.40
N PRO A 16 9.21 2.61 -6.62
CA PRO A 16 9.64 3.55 -7.66
C PRO A 16 8.54 4.45 -8.19
N TRP A 17 7.27 4.07 -8.04
CA TRP A 17 6.13 4.91 -8.45
C TRP A 17 5.73 5.94 -7.39
N VAL A 18 6.26 5.87 -6.18
CA VAL A 18 6.01 6.87 -5.14
C VAL A 18 7.07 7.97 -5.28
N SER A 19 6.67 9.12 -5.79
CA SER A 19 7.57 10.26 -6.01
C SER A 19 7.89 11.00 -4.73
N ALA A 20 6.89 11.13 -3.84
CA ALA A 20 7.03 11.84 -2.58
C ALA A 20 5.95 11.38 -1.60
N VAL A 21 6.24 11.55 -0.32
CA VAL A 21 5.27 11.31 0.76
C VAL A 21 5.32 12.49 1.70
N ARG A 22 4.15 13.04 2.03
CA ARG A 22 4.00 14.10 3.02
C ARG A 22 3.19 13.56 4.20
N VAL A 23 3.83 13.38 5.33
CA VAL A 23 3.15 12.96 6.56
C VAL A 23 2.54 14.19 7.22
N ARG A 24 1.21 14.23 7.33
CA ARG A 24 0.48 15.34 7.96
C ARG A 24 0.38 15.18 9.47
N SER A 25 0.17 13.95 9.91
CA SER A 25 0.12 13.61 11.34
C SER A 25 0.55 12.16 11.53
N ASN A 26 1.12 11.88 12.69
CA ASN A 26 1.57 10.52 13.01
C ASN A 26 1.55 10.30 14.52
N SER A 27 0.90 9.21 14.92
CA SER A 27 0.89 8.72 16.30
C SER A 27 1.11 7.20 16.29
N GLU A 28 1.11 6.58 17.46
CA GLU A 28 1.25 5.12 17.56
C GLU A 28 0.09 4.37 16.89
N SER A 29 -1.11 4.97 16.90
CA SER A 29 -2.33 4.33 16.40
C SER A 29 -2.81 4.82 15.04
N GLU A 30 -2.35 6.00 14.60
CA GLU A 30 -2.87 6.61 13.38
C GLU A 30 -1.87 7.52 12.70
N MET A 31 -1.84 7.49 11.36
CA MET A 31 -1.09 8.41 10.54
C MET A 31 -2.00 8.93 9.42
N VAL A 32 -1.86 10.21 9.09
CA VAL A 32 -2.46 10.78 7.88
C VAL A 32 -1.33 11.25 6.98
N ALA A 33 -1.32 10.78 5.74
CA ALA A 33 -0.26 11.07 4.78
C ALA A 33 -0.80 11.29 3.37
N ASP A 34 -0.11 12.15 2.63
CA ASP A 34 -0.30 12.31 1.19
C ASP A 34 0.80 11.55 0.46
N LEU A 35 0.41 10.67 -0.46
CA LEU A 35 1.34 9.97 -1.35
C LEU A 35 1.21 10.56 -2.75
N ILE A 36 2.33 11.00 -3.30
CA ILE A 36 2.40 11.45 -4.68
C ILE A 36 2.85 10.25 -5.52
N VAL A 37 1.95 9.76 -6.36
CA VAL A 37 2.17 8.55 -7.17
C VAL A 37 2.30 8.95 -8.62
N GLY A 38 3.37 8.49 -9.27
CA GLY A 38 3.62 8.69 -10.69
C GLY A 38 3.57 7.39 -11.45
N PHE A 39 2.83 7.38 -12.57
CA PHE A 39 2.78 6.26 -13.49
C PHE A 39 2.71 6.79 -14.91
N LYS A 40 3.78 6.57 -15.70
CA LYS A 40 3.94 7.16 -17.04
C LYS A 40 3.78 8.69 -16.98
N ALA A 41 2.83 9.26 -17.74
CA ALA A 41 2.59 10.69 -17.73
C ALA A 41 1.60 11.13 -16.64
N LEU A 42 1.05 10.19 -15.86
CA LEU A 42 0.09 10.48 -14.80
C LEU A 42 0.80 10.71 -13.48
N LYS A 43 0.40 11.77 -12.77
CA LYS A 43 0.88 12.08 -11.43
C LYS A 43 -0.31 12.48 -10.58
N GLU A 44 -0.56 11.70 -9.53
CA GLU A 44 -1.73 11.89 -8.67
C GLU A 44 -1.35 11.89 -7.20
N SER A 45 -2.09 12.61 -6.40
CA SER A 45 -1.93 12.67 -4.96
C SER A 45 -3.06 11.91 -4.27
N PHE A 46 -2.69 11.02 -3.35
CA PHE A 46 -3.63 10.24 -2.53
C PHE A 46 -3.44 10.61 -1.08
N THR A 47 -4.51 11.09 -0.45
CA THR A 47 -4.52 11.32 1.00
C THR A 47 -5.14 10.12 1.69
N SER A 48 -4.45 9.54 2.64
CA SER A 48 -4.87 8.32 3.32
C SER A 48 -4.72 8.43 4.83
N ARG A 49 -5.65 7.78 5.54
CA ARG A 49 -5.55 7.56 6.98
C ARG A 49 -5.06 6.14 7.20
N VAL A 50 -3.96 6.00 7.93
CA VAL A 50 -3.36 4.72 8.26
C VAL A 50 -3.64 4.42 9.72
N SER A 51 -4.45 3.41 10.00
CA SER A 51 -4.74 2.95 11.36
C SER A 51 -3.78 1.81 11.68
N LYS A 52 -3.12 1.91 12.82
CA LYS A 52 -2.07 0.99 13.24
C LYS A 52 -2.49 0.24 14.50
N ASP A 53 -2.55 -1.07 14.42
CA ASP A 53 -2.80 -1.96 15.55
C ASP A 53 -1.60 -2.90 15.68
N ARG A 54 -0.60 -2.43 16.40
CA ARG A 54 0.69 -3.10 16.58
C ARG A 54 0.53 -4.38 17.40
N PRO A 55 1.15 -5.48 16.99
CA PRO A 55 1.94 -5.70 15.78
C PRO A 55 1.16 -6.44 14.68
N HIS A 56 -0.17 -6.47 14.73
CA HIS A 56 -1.00 -7.39 13.97
C HIS A 56 -1.62 -6.81 12.71
N ARG A 57 -1.88 -5.51 12.68
CA ARG A 57 -2.71 -4.94 11.61
C ARG A 57 -2.30 -3.52 11.23
N VAL A 58 -2.27 -3.25 9.92
CA VAL A 58 -2.24 -1.89 9.36
C VAL A 58 -3.41 -1.78 8.39
N TYR A 59 -4.28 -0.82 8.62
CA TYR A 59 -5.46 -0.56 7.81
C TYR A 59 -5.36 0.82 7.19
N VAL A 60 -5.49 0.90 5.87
CA VAL A 60 -5.38 2.15 5.12
C VAL A 60 -6.73 2.49 4.51
N GLU A 61 -7.19 3.69 4.81
CA GLU A 61 -8.43 4.26 4.31
C GLU A 61 -8.13 5.51 3.49
N TYR A 62 -8.60 5.52 2.25
CA TYR A 62 -8.45 6.64 1.34
C TYR A 62 -9.41 7.76 1.73
N LEU A 63 -8.88 8.99 1.84
CA LEU A 63 -9.66 10.16 2.21
C LEU A 63 -9.93 11.08 1.03
N ASP A 64 -8.96 11.28 0.15
CA ASP A 64 -9.07 12.19 -0.98
C ASP A 64 -8.11 11.82 -2.11
N GLY A 65 -8.54 12.03 -3.35
CA GLY A 65 -7.75 11.78 -4.56
C GLY A 65 -8.62 11.36 -5.75
N PRO A 66 -8.02 10.69 -6.75
CA PRO A 66 -8.71 10.39 -8.01
C PRO A 66 -9.65 9.19 -7.99
N LEU A 67 -9.67 8.42 -6.91
CA LEU A 67 -10.53 7.24 -6.79
C LEU A 67 -11.88 7.58 -6.17
N LYS A 68 -12.86 6.72 -6.39
CA LYS A 68 -14.14 6.79 -5.70
C LYS A 68 -13.98 6.39 -4.24
N TYR A 69 -13.30 5.27 -4.00
CA TYR A 69 -12.86 4.85 -2.67
C TYR A 69 -11.66 3.89 -2.81
N LEU A 70 -10.93 3.73 -1.73
CA LEU A 70 -9.92 2.69 -1.57
C LEU A 70 -9.72 2.41 -0.10
N HIS A 71 -9.65 1.14 0.25
CA HIS A 71 -9.14 0.72 1.54
C HIS A 71 -8.31 -0.53 1.37
N ASN A 72 -7.28 -0.68 2.19
CA ASN A 72 -6.48 -1.89 2.20
C ASN A 72 -6.14 -2.30 3.62
N GLU A 73 -5.86 -3.58 3.80
CA GLU A 73 -5.57 -4.15 5.08
C GLU A 73 -4.37 -5.07 5.00
N TRP A 74 -3.43 -4.85 5.90
CA TRP A 74 -2.26 -5.70 6.11
C TRP A 74 -2.44 -6.43 7.43
N LEU A 75 -2.35 -7.75 7.41
CA LEU A 75 -2.41 -8.58 8.60
C LEU A 75 -1.08 -9.32 8.77
N PHE A 76 -0.58 -9.31 9.99
CA PHE A 76 0.70 -9.90 10.35
C PHE A 76 0.49 -10.94 11.44
N ALA A 77 1.00 -12.14 11.23
CA ALA A 77 0.93 -13.23 12.20
C ALA A 77 2.30 -13.89 12.32
N ASP A 78 2.61 -14.38 13.51
CA ASP A 78 3.83 -15.15 13.72
C ASP A 78 3.77 -16.44 12.93
N ALA A 79 4.88 -16.80 12.32
CA ALA A 79 5.05 -18.05 11.57
C ALA A 79 6.42 -18.61 11.85
N GLU A 80 6.58 -19.91 11.61
CA GLU A 80 7.86 -20.58 11.78
C GLU A 80 8.92 -19.95 10.91
N GLY A 81 10.00 -19.47 11.53
CA GLY A 81 11.10 -18.81 10.83
C GLY A 81 10.85 -17.35 10.43
N GLY A 82 9.75 -16.73 10.89
CA GLY A 82 9.46 -15.33 10.53
C GLY A 82 8.02 -14.93 10.80
N CYS A 83 7.38 -14.27 9.84
CA CYS A 83 5.99 -13.87 9.95
C CYS A 83 5.21 -14.17 8.66
N SER A 84 3.92 -14.38 8.83
CA SER A 84 2.97 -14.49 7.73
C SER A 84 2.34 -13.13 7.50
N VAL A 85 2.31 -12.67 6.25
CA VAL A 85 1.75 -11.38 5.86
C VAL A 85 0.62 -11.60 4.87
N SER A 86 -0.54 -11.03 5.19
CA SER A 86 -1.70 -11.06 4.30
C SER A 86 -2.07 -9.63 3.96
N PHE A 87 -2.30 -9.36 2.68
CA PHE A 87 -2.67 -8.05 2.15
C PHE A 87 -3.93 -8.17 1.31
N SER A 88 -4.88 -7.27 1.55
CA SER A 88 -6.08 -7.16 0.74
C SER A 88 -6.35 -5.70 0.40
N VAL A 89 -6.87 -5.46 -0.79
CA VAL A 89 -7.24 -4.12 -1.24
C VAL A 89 -8.60 -4.15 -1.94
N ASP A 90 -9.42 -3.15 -1.63
CA ASP A 90 -10.71 -2.93 -2.27
C ASP A 90 -10.78 -1.47 -2.69
N PHE A 91 -11.12 -1.22 -3.96
CA PHE A 91 -11.13 0.13 -4.51
C PHE A 91 -12.08 0.25 -5.70
N ALA A 92 -12.42 1.49 -6.06
CA ALA A 92 -13.19 1.79 -7.26
C ALA A 92 -12.70 3.10 -7.89
N PHE A 93 -12.74 3.16 -9.20
CA PHE A 93 -12.39 4.35 -9.96
C PHE A 93 -13.61 5.25 -10.18
N ARG A 94 -13.41 6.57 -10.18
CA ARG A 94 -14.45 7.52 -10.53
C ARG A 94 -14.74 7.56 -12.02
N ASN A 95 -13.72 7.33 -12.84
CA ASN A 95 -13.77 7.48 -14.28
C ASN A 95 -13.60 6.11 -14.94
N ARG A 96 -14.58 5.72 -15.78
CA ARG A 96 -14.56 4.42 -16.49
C ARG A 96 -13.41 4.30 -17.48
N ILE A 97 -13.02 5.40 -18.12
CA ILE A 97 -11.90 5.40 -19.06
C ILE A 97 -10.61 5.12 -18.29
N PHE A 98 -10.42 5.80 -17.17
CA PHE A 98 -9.26 5.59 -16.30
C PHE A 98 -9.23 4.15 -15.75
N GLU A 99 -10.39 3.62 -15.37
CA GLU A 99 -10.55 2.23 -14.92
C GLU A 99 -10.10 1.24 -16.00
N ALA A 100 -10.54 1.43 -17.24
CA ALA A 100 -10.18 0.55 -18.35
C ALA A 100 -8.67 0.54 -18.61
N ILE A 101 -8.02 1.71 -18.51
CA ILE A 101 -6.57 1.84 -18.70
C ILE A 101 -5.81 1.24 -17.52
N ALA A 102 -6.18 1.61 -16.30
CA ALA A 102 -5.48 1.17 -15.10
C ALA A 102 -5.71 -0.31 -14.81
N GLY A 103 -6.90 -0.83 -15.09
CA GLY A 103 -7.24 -2.24 -14.86
C GLY A 103 -6.35 -3.22 -15.62
N GLN A 104 -5.85 -2.83 -16.79
CA GLN A 104 -4.94 -3.66 -17.58
C GLN A 104 -3.60 -3.89 -16.89
N TYR A 105 -3.20 -2.99 -15.99
CA TYR A 105 -1.90 -3.01 -15.34
C TYR A 105 -1.98 -3.32 -13.85
N PHE A 106 -3.20 -3.45 -13.30
CA PHE A 106 -3.38 -3.54 -11.84
C PHE A 106 -2.70 -4.77 -11.25
N ASP A 107 -2.91 -5.95 -11.82
CA ASP A 107 -2.30 -7.19 -11.31
C ASP A 107 -0.77 -7.12 -11.32
N LYS A 108 -0.22 -6.55 -12.38
CA LYS A 108 1.23 -6.36 -12.51
C LYS A 108 1.75 -5.36 -11.49
N ALA A 109 1.02 -4.26 -11.27
CA ALA A 109 1.38 -3.25 -10.28
C ALA A 109 1.32 -3.82 -8.86
N LEU A 110 0.28 -4.59 -8.54
CA LEU A 110 0.15 -5.25 -7.26
C LEU A 110 1.31 -6.21 -6.98
N ARG A 111 1.67 -7.01 -7.99
CA ARG A 111 2.80 -7.94 -7.88
C ARG A 111 4.12 -7.22 -7.67
N LYS A 112 4.37 -6.15 -8.42
CA LYS A 112 5.57 -5.32 -8.24
C LYS A 112 5.62 -4.69 -6.85
N MET A 113 4.48 -4.27 -6.32
CA MET A 113 4.39 -3.72 -4.98
C MET A 113 4.77 -4.76 -3.93
N THR A 114 4.18 -5.95 -3.97
CA THR A 114 4.49 -7.00 -3.00
C THR A 114 5.94 -7.45 -3.11
N ASP A 115 6.48 -7.57 -4.32
CA ASP A 115 7.89 -7.90 -4.54
C ASP A 115 8.82 -6.83 -3.95
N ALA A 116 8.46 -5.54 -4.10
CA ALA A 116 9.24 -4.44 -3.54
C ALA A 116 9.26 -4.47 -2.01
N PHE A 117 8.12 -4.76 -1.37
CA PHE A 117 8.05 -4.91 0.08
C PHE A 117 8.85 -6.12 0.56
N GLU A 118 8.78 -7.25 -0.13
CA GLU A 118 9.58 -8.43 0.18
C GLU A 118 11.08 -8.14 0.09
N ALA A 119 11.50 -7.49 -1.00
CA ALA A 119 12.91 -7.13 -1.20
C ALA A 119 13.40 -6.16 -0.11
N ARG A 120 12.57 -5.18 0.26
CA ARG A 120 12.92 -4.25 1.33
C ARG A 120 13.03 -4.95 2.68
N ALA A 121 12.12 -5.88 2.97
CA ALA A 121 12.17 -6.67 4.20
C ALA A 121 13.44 -7.53 4.24
N ALA A 122 13.82 -8.14 3.14
CA ALA A 122 15.07 -8.90 3.05
C ALA A 122 16.28 -8.02 3.30
N ALA A 123 16.30 -6.80 2.75
CA ALA A 123 17.39 -5.85 2.96
C ALA A 123 17.50 -5.39 4.41
N LEU A 124 16.38 -5.21 5.11
CA LEU A 124 16.35 -4.71 6.48
C LEU A 124 16.51 -5.83 7.52
N TYR A 125 15.95 -7.00 7.26
CA TYR A 125 15.81 -8.07 8.26
C TYR A 125 16.54 -9.37 7.87
N GLY A 126 17.09 -9.44 6.66
CA GLY A 126 17.91 -10.58 6.20
C GLY A 126 17.13 -11.76 5.65
N VAL A 127 15.81 -11.83 5.83
CA VAL A 127 14.95 -12.90 5.33
C VAL A 127 13.71 -12.30 4.71
N ALA A 128 13.44 -12.65 3.45
CA ALA A 128 12.24 -12.18 2.78
C ALA A 128 11.02 -12.97 3.26
N PRO A 129 9.97 -12.30 3.81
CA PRO A 129 8.72 -12.97 4.14
C PRO A 129 7.94 -13.28 2.87
N GLY A 130 7.12 -14.33 2.90
CA GLY A 130 6.12 -14.55 1.88
C GLY A 130 4.92 -13.63 2.13
N ILE A 131 4.45 -12.93 1.11
CA ILE A 131 3.26 -12.07 1.21
C ILE A 131 2.14 -12.68 0.37
N SER A 132 1.04 -13.04 1.06
CA SER A 132 -0.20 -13.43 0.39
C SER A 132 -1.02 -12.18 0.10
N SER A 133 -1.47 -12.01 -1.14
CA SER A 133 -2.25 -10.84 -1.53
C SER A 133 -3.58 -11.21 -2.15
N SER A 134 -4.58 -10.37 -1.92
CA SER A 134 -5.89 -10.45 -2.57
C SER A 134 -6.37 -9.05 -2.91
N SER A 135 -7.14 -8.94 -3.99
CA SER A 135 -7.67 -7.65 -4.41
C SER A 135 -9.12 -7.78 -4.87
N ALA A 136 -9.89 -6.72 -4.66
CA ALA A 136 -11.24 -6.58 -5.17
C ALA A 136 -11.40 -5.19 -5.79
N THR A 137 -11.93 -5.13 -7.00
CA THR A 137 -12.19 -3.89 -7.72
C THR A 137 -13.67 -3.79 -8.01
N ASN A 138 -14.28 -2.68 -7.61
CA ASN A 138 -15.68 -2.38 -7.92
C ASN A 138 -15.75 -1.34 -9.03
N ALA A 139 -16.19 -1.77 -10.20
CA ALA A 139 -16.50 -0.89 -11.31
C ALA A 139 -17.87 -0.24 -11.07
N ALA A 140 -17.89 1.05 -10.91
CA ALA A 140 -19.14 1.76 -10.65
C ALA A 140 -19.50 2.67 -11.81
#